data_6d309868192d7ce51377893c51b4bb0f
#
_entry.id   6d309868192d7ce51377893c51b4bb0f
#
_cell.length_a   1.000
_cell.length_b   1.000
_cell.length_c   1.000
_cell.angle_alpha   90.00
_cell.angle_beta   90.00
_cell.angle_gamma   90.00
#
_symmetry.space_group_name_H-M   'P 1'
#
loop_
_entity.id
_entity.type
_entity.pdbx_description
1 polymer ?
#
loop_
_entity_poly.entity_id
_entity_poly.type
_entity_poly.pdbx_seq_one_letter_code
_entity_poly.pdbx_strand_id
1 'polypeptide(L)'
;MKCPNCNNDCRDSAKFCDECGTSLAVVCGSCGTPLKPTAKFCSECGTTTRSGQSSEAMEETSAPRSPPDQDRLEEAGAERRQLTVMFCDIVGSTELSEKLDPEILREVVRSYHNTTGRVVGRYEGNIAQYLGDGILVYFGYPLAHDDDAERAVRAGREIITALSEINEKLEKDYGTTIAVRVGIHTGPVVVGSVGHGGHRETLALGSTTNIAARLEGVAEPDTVLISETTLRLVPGLFVTEEVPIPPLKGVAAPIRCYVVRHPSGMGPRLTHTVRRTPLVGRELEVGLCLDRWE
;
A
#
# COMPACT_ATOMS: atom_id res chain seq x y z
N MET A 1 -38.19 27.72 5.59
CA MET A 1 -37.23 27.22 4.56
C MET A 1 -37.89 26.12 3.75
N LYS A 2 -37.59 26.01 2.43
CA LYS A 2 -38.12 24.91 1.60
C LYS A 2 -37.27 23.67 1.68
N CYS A 3 -37.93 22.51 1.78
CA CYS A 3 -37.26 21.24 1.77
C CYS A 3 -36.56 20.96 0.42
N PRO A 4 -35.28 20.63 0.37
CA PRO A 4 -34.54 20.37 -0.86
C PRO A 4 -34.97 19.10 -1.61
N ASN A 5 -35.69 18.20 -0.95
CA ASN A 5 -36.13 16.93 -1.54
C ASN A 5 -37.59 16.95 -2.04
N CYS A 6 -38.52 17.51 -1.26
CA CYS A 6 -39.96 17.48 -1.61
C CYS A 6 -40.57 18.89 -1.81
N ASN A 7 -39.77 19.96 -1.67
CA ASN A 7 -40.18 21.35 -1.84
C ASN A 7 -41.28 21.84 -0.86
N ASN A 8 -41.59 21.05 0.19
CA ASN A 8 -42.54 21.44 1.24
C ASN A 8 -42.00 22.62 2.07
N ASP A 9 -42.87 23.49 2.56
CA ASP A 9 -42.51 24.62 3.40
C ASP A 9 -42.32 24.14 4.85
N CYS A 10 -41.07 24.11 5.31
CA CYS A 10 -40.68 23.71 6.64
C CYS A 10 -40.37 24.93 7.51
N ARG A 11 -40.51 24.80 8.83
CA ARG A 11 -40.15 25.85 9.80
C ARG A 11 -38.63 26.09 9.73
N ASP A 12 -38.20 27.34 9.88
CA ASP A 12 -36.76 27.71 9.79
C ASP A 12 -35.89 27.06 10.85
N SER A 13 -36.49 26.56 11.94
CA SER A 13 -35.81 25.85 13.03
C SER A 13 -35.92 24.31 12.93
N ALA A 14 -36.59 23.78 11.90
CA ALA A 14 -36.79 22.33 11.79
C ALA A 14 -35.50 21.61 11.42
N LYS A 15 -35.19 20.53 12.13
CA LYS A 15 -34.03 19.65 11.83
C LYS A 15 -34.31 18.64 10.72
N PHE A 16 -35.58 18.31 10.51
CA PHE A 16 -36.07 17.36 9.52
C PHE A 16 -37.34 17.89 8.86
N CYS A 17 -37.55 17.55 7.61
CA CYS A 17 -38.80 17.84 6.92
C CYS A 17 -39.92 16.96 7.49
N ASP A 18 -41.01 17.55 7.89
CA ASP A 18 -42.20 16.90 8.45
C ASP A 18 -42.99 16.08 7.42
N GLU A 19 -42.77 16.31 6.11
CA GLU A 19 -43.44 15.58 5.04
C GLU A 19 -42.62 14.37 4.54
N CYS A 20 -41.29 14.53 4.32
CA CYS A 20 -40.44 13.48 3.72
C CYS A 20 -39.30 13.00 4.60
N GLY A 21 -39.15 13.49 5.82
CA GLY A 21 -38.12 13.07 6.76
C GLY A 21 -36.68 13.50 6.40
N THR A 22 -36.48 14.24 5.30
CA THR A 22 -35.14 14.68 4.90
C THR A 22 -34.53 15.63 5.93
N SER A 23 -33.26 15.42 6.28
CA SER A 23 -32.54 16.32 7.19
C SER A 23 -32.37 17.71 6.57
N LEU A 24 -32.80 18.72 7.32
CA LEU A 24 -32.72 20.15 6.94
C LEU A 24 -31.52 20.84 7.60
N ALA A 25 -30.78 20.12 8.47
CA ALA A 25 -29.58 20.65 9.12
C ALA A 25 -28.45 20.79 8.09
N VAL A 26 -27.95 21.99 7.92
CA VAL A 26 -26.74 22.25 7.13
C VAL A 26 -25.54 21.87 7.99
N VAL A 27 -24.79 20.88 7.56
CA VAL A 27 -23.55 20.46 8.22
C VAL A 27 -22.35 20.76 7.33
N CYS A 28 -21.20 21.02 7.96
CA CYS A 28 -19.95 21.21 7.24
C CYS A 28 -19.54 19.91 6.53
N GLY A 29 -19.34 19.96 5.20
CA GLY A 29 -18.92 18.79 4.42
C GLY A 29 -17.54 18.27 4.77
N SER A 30 -16.73 19.04 5.48
CA SER A 30 -15.35 18.67 5.87
C SER A 30 -15.25 18.10 7.29
N CYS A 31 -15.93 18.69 8.28
CA CYS A 31 -15.80 18.28 9.67
C CYS A 31 -17.12 17.83 10.33
N GLY A 32 -18.25 17.86 9.60
CA GLY A 32 -19.55 17.44 10.12
C GLY A 32 -20.22 18.40 11.12
N THR A 33 -19.58 19.51 11.48
CA THR A 33 -20.13 20.49 12.44
C THR A 33 -21.40 21.12 11.90
N PRO A 34 -22.48 21.25 12.71
CA PRO A 34 -23.70 21.96 12.33
C PRO A 34 -23.42 23.42 12.02
N LEU A 35 -23.89 23.88 10.86
CA LEU A 35 -23.68 25.23 10.38
C LEU A 35 -24.97 26.04 10.42
N LYS A 36 -24.85 27.35 10.60
CA LYS A 36 -25.99 28.27 10.36
C LYS A 36 -26.25 28.30 8.85
N PRO A 37 -27.53 28.36 8.41
CA PRO A 37 -27.88 28.39 6.97
C PRO A 37 -27.20 29.51 6.16
N THR A 38 -26.81 30.60 6.83
CA THR A 38 -26.17 31.78 6.23
C THR A 38 -24.65 31.80 6.42
N ALA A 39 -24.03 30.76 7.02
CA ALA A 39 -22.61 30.75 7.25
C ALA A 39 -21.83 30.59 5.94
N LYS A 40 -20.90 31.50 5.66
CA LYS A 40 -20.01 31.43 4.49
C LYS A 40 -18.79 30.53 4.73
N PHE A 41 -18.42 30.33 6.00
CA PHE A 41 -17.29 29.51 6.44
C PHE A 41 -17.68 28.70 7.68
N CYS A 42 -17.12 27.52 7.82
CA CYS A 42 -17.25 26.73 9.04
C CYS A 42 -16.42 27.35 10.17
N SER A 43 -17.02 27.56 11.34
CA SER A 43 -16.34 28.14 12.52
C SER A 43 -15.29 27.22 13.12
N GLU A 44 -15.37 25.91 12.86
CA GLU A 44 -14.47 24.92 13.44
C GLU A 44 -13.27 24.61 12.54
N CYS A 45 -13.48 24.44 11.22
CA CYS A 45 -12.44 24.04 10.29
C CYS A 45 -12.12 25.07 9.20
N GLY A 46 -12.80 26.22 9.17
CA GLY A 46 -12.54 27.29 8.21
C GLY A 46 -12.99 27.01 6.76
N THR A 47 -13.54 25.83 6.47
CA THR A 47 -13.95 25.45 5.11
C THR A 47 -15.10 26.32 4.62
N THR A 48 -15.06 26.76 3.36
CA THR A 48 -16.14 27.54 2.72
C THR A 48 -17.41 26.69 2.57
N THR A 49 -18.55 27.27 2.95
CA THR A 49 -19.86 26.64 2.78
C THR A 49 -20.44 27.07 1.44
N ARG A 50 -20.90 26.12 0.62
CA ARG A 50 -21.57 26.41 -0.67
C ARG A 50 -23.02 26.91 -0.45
N SER A 51 -23.16 28.08 0.09
CA SER A 51 -24.45 28.80 0.05
C SER A 51 -24.27 30.12 -0.68
N GLY A 52 -24.37 30.08 -2.01
CA GLY A 52 -24.32 31.29 -2.81
C GLY A 52 -23.89 31.07 -4.26
N GLN A 53 -24.66 30.30 -5.02
CA GLN A 53 -24.71 30.48 -6.48
C GLN A 53 -26.18 30.42 -6.93
N SER A 54 -26.70 31.59 -7.24
CA SER A 54 -27.95 31.81 -7.98
C SER A 54 -27.76 31.32 -9.42
N SER A 55 -28.82 30.68 -9.89
CA SER A 55 -29.14 30.27 -11.23
C SER A 55 -28.78 31.29 -12.33
N GLU A 56 -28.07 30.80 -13.36
CA GLU A 56 -28.33 31.24 -14.75
C GLU A 56 -28.27 29.99 -15.62
N ALA A 57 -29.37 29.80 -16.36
CA ALA A 57 -29.56 28.72 -17.31
C ALA A 57 -28.89 29.09 -18.63
N MET A 58 -28.21 28.10 -19.27
CA MET A 58 -28.10 28.06 -20.75
C MET A 58 -27.90 26.62 -21.24
N GLU A 59 -28.88 26.20 -21.97
CA GLU A 59 -28.96 25.38 -23.19
C GLU A 59 -28.05 24.11 -23.35
N GLU A 60 -28.78 23.04 -23.55
CA GLU A 60 -28.33 21.74 -24.08
C GLU A 60 -27.64 21.82 -25.43
N THR A 61 -26.48 21.26 -25.55
CA THR A 61 -26.00 20.67 -26.81
C THR A 61 -25.39 19.32 -26.55
N SER A 62 -26.01 18.31 -27.14
CA SER A 62 -25.63 16.91 -27.09
C SER A 62 -24.32 16.66 -27.83
N ALA A 63 -23.33 16.06 -27.15
CA ALA A 63 -22.17 15.39 -27.75
C ALA A 63 -21.77 14.17 -26.91
N PRO A 64 -21.08 13.15 -27.49
CA PRO A 64 -21.14 11.76 -27.07
C PRO A 64 -20.33 11.48 -25.80
N ARG A 65 -20.84 10.52 -25.01
CA ARG A 65 -20.22 10.03 -23.77
C ARG A 65 -18.80 9.54 -23.98
N SER A 66 -17.84 10.27 -23.46
CA SER A 66 -16.48 9.85 -23.24
C SER A 66 -16.38 8.88 -22.04
N PRO A 67 -15.38 7.97 -21.99
CA PRO A 67 -15.23 7.06 -20.89
C PRO A 67 -14.91 7.78 -19.57
N PRO A 68 -15.14 7.17 -18.39
CA PRO A 68 -15.15 7.89 -17.12
C PRO A 68 -13.75 8.42 -16.73
N ASP A 69 -13.72 9.73 -16.58
CA ASP A 69 -12.84 10.55 -15.73
C ASP A 69 -11.42 10.00 -15.38
N GLN A 70 -10.52 10.08 -16.33
CA GLN A 70 -9.08 10.16 -16.04
C GLN A 70 -8.71 11.56 -15.50
N ASP A 71 -9.38 12.62 -15.92
CA ASP A 71 -9.09 14.01 -15.54
C ASP A 71 -9.35 14.33 -14.05
N ARG A 72 -10.25 13.59 -13.37
CA ARG A 72 -10.49 13.80 -11.94
C ARG A 72 -9.39 13.26 -11.03
N LEU A 73 -8.55 12.34 -11.54
CA LEU A 73 -7.42 11.79 -10.79
C LEU A 73 -6.20 12.70 -10.87
N GLU A 74 -6.07 13.49 -11.94
CA GLU A 74 -4.96 14.43 -12.12
C GLU A 74 -5.05 15.64 -11.20
N GLU A 75 -6.25 16.16 -10.90
CA GLU A 75 -6.43 17.27 -9.95
C GLU A 75 -6.09 16.91 -8.49
N ALA A 76 -6.10 15.62 -8.14
CA ALA A 76 -5.72 15.13 -6.80
C ALA A 76 -4.26 14.68 -6.70
N GLY A 77 -3.47 14.73 -7.79
CA GLY A 77 -2.11 14.20 -7.82
C GLY A 77 -2.04 12.68 -7.58
N ALA A 78 -3.12 11.96 -7.89
CA ALA A 78 -3.21 10.51 -7.72
C ALA A 78 -2.74 9.81 -9.01
N GLU A 79 -1.76 8.91 -8.88
CA GLU A 79 -1.16 8.19 -10.00
C GLU A 79 -1.40 6.70 -9.87
N ARG A 80 -1.78 6.03 -10.99
CA ARG A 80 -1.89 4.57 -11.03
C ARG A 80 -0.53 3.97 -11.36
N ARG A 81 0.00 3.17 -10.44
CA ARG A 81 1.29 2.49 -10.57
C ARG A 81 1.18 1.00 -10.26
N GLN A 82 2.15 0.24 -10.75
CA GLN A 82 2.44 -1.10 -10.27
C GLN A 82 3.48 -0.99 -9.16
N LEU A 83 3.15 -1.44 -7.96
CA LEU A 83 4.09 -1.46 -6.84
C LEU A 83 4.27 -2.86 -6.31
N THR A 84 5.46 -3.12 -5.77
CA THR A 84 5.67 -4.23 -4.84
C THR A 84 5.56 -3.69 -3.42
N VAL A 85 4.55 -4.19 -2.72
CA VAL A 85 4.24 -3.79 -1.35
C VAL A 85 4.74 -4.84 -0.39
N MET A 86 5.46 -4.42 0.64
CA MET A 86 5.95 -5.27 1.71
C MET A 86 5.40 -4.80 3.05
N PHE A 87 4.82 -5.72 3.81
CA PHE A 87 4.56 -5.56 5.24
C PHE A 87 5.56 -6.38 6.03
N CYS A 88 6.05 -5.82 7.12
CA CYS A 88 6.93 -6.50 8.05
C CYS A 88 6.51 -6.13 9.48
N ASP A 89 6.32 -7.11 10.36
CA ASP A 89 5.82 -6.92 11.71
C ASP A 89 6.51 -7.85 12.72
N ILE A 90 6.59 -7.42 13.99
CA ILE A 90 7.16 -8.23 15.06
C ILE A 90 6.14 -9.28 15.52
N VAL A 91 6.56 -10.53 15.59
CA VAL A 91 5.71 -11.64 16.06
C VAL A 91 5.52 -11.54 17.58
N GLY A 92 4.25 -11.59 18.01
CA GLY A 92 3.93 -11.63 19.44
C GLY A 92 4.31 -10.36 20.21
N SER A 93 4.28 -9.20 19.56
CA SER A 93 4.61 -7.91 20.19
C SER A 93 3.74 -7.60 21.42
N THR A 94 2.49 -8.05 21.42
CA THR A 94 1.60 -7.96 22.59
C THR A 94 2.11 -8.77 23.76
N GLU A 95 2.53 -10.01 23.55
CA GLU A 95 3.12 -10.86 24.60
C GLU A 95 4.48 -10.32 25.06
N LEU A 96 5.24 -9.75 24.13
CA LEU A 96 6.50 -9.08 24.45
C LEU A 96 6.29 -7.87 25.35
N SER A 97 5.20 -7.13 25.14
CA SER A 97 4.81 -5.97 25.96
C SER A 97 4.40 -6.34 27.40
N GLU A 98 3.99 -7.59 27.62
CA GLU A 98 3.69 -8.10 28.98
C GLU A 98 4.95 -8.56 29.72
N LYS A 99 6.03 -8.92 28.98
CA LYS A 99 7.28 -9.44 29.54
C LYS A 99 8.34 -8.37 29.79
N LEU A 100 8.36 -7.32 28.98
CA LEU A 100 9.37 -6.28 29.01
C LEU A 100 8.79 -4.98 29.59
N ASP A 101 9.63 -4.26 30.32
CA ASP A 101 9.29 -2.90 30.71
C ASP A 101 9.02 -2.02 29.46
N PRO A 102 8.05 -1.08 29.52
CA PRO A 102 7.69 -0.24 28.39
C PRO A 102 8.86 0.52 27.76
N GLU A 103 9.84 0.92 28.57
CA GLU A 103 11.03 1.63 28.10
C GLU A 103 11.92 0.70 27.27
N ILE A 104 12.11 -0.54 27.72
CA ILE A 104 12.88 -1.56 27.04
C ILE A 104 12.19 -1.95 25.73
N LEU A 105 10.88 -2.21 25.77
CA LEU A 105 10.10 -2.51 24.58
C LEU A 105 10.24 -1.39 23.53
N ARG A 106 10.19 -0.13 23.95
CA ARG A 106 10.38 1.03 23.07
C ARG A 106 11.76 1.02 22.41
N GLU A 107 12.82 0.66 23.14
CA GLU A 107 14.17 0.56 22.60
C GLU A 107 14.28 -0.59 21.58
N VAL A 108 13.67 -1.73 21.86
CA VAL A 108 13.58 -2.88 20.97
C VAL A 108 12.91 -2.50 19.66
N VAL A 109 11.71 -1.92 19.71
CA VAL A 109 10.96 -1.48 18.52
C VAL A 109 11.75 -0.42 17.75
N ARG A 110 12.38 0.52 18.44
CA ARG A 110 13.23 1.54 17.79
C ARG A 110 14.44 0.92 17.08
N SER A 111 15.10 -0.05 17.71
CA SER A 111 16.24 -0.77 17.14
C SER A 111 15.83 -1.57 15.89
N TYR A 112 14.69 -2.24 15.98
CA TYR A 112 14.08 -2.93 14.86
C TYR A 112 13.76 -1.97 13.71
N HIS A 113 13.07 -0.85 13.97
CA HIS A 113 12.75 0.16 12.95
C HIS A 113 14.02 0.72 12.28
N ASN A 114 15.06 1.02 13.05
CA ASN A 114 16.32 1.53 12.52
C ASN A 114 17.02 0.49 11.63
N THR A 115 17.04 -0.77 12.05
CA THR A 115 17.66 -1.86 11.28
C THR A 115 16.89 -2.13 10.00
N THR A 116 15.56 -2.24 10.07
CA THR A 116 14.71 -2.41 8.90
C THR A 116 14.82 -1.21 7.96
N GLY A 117 14.81 0.02 8.48
CA GLY A 117 14.97 1.23 7.66
C GLY A 117 16.29 1.28 6.90
N ARG A 118 17.40 0.86 7.53
CA ARG A 118 18.70 0.76 6.90
C ARG A 118 18.73 -0.30 5.79
N VAL A 119 18.13 -1.46 6.03
CA VAL A 119 18.02 -2.52 5.02
C VAL A 119 17.16 -2.06 3.84
N VAL A 120 15.95 -1.57 4.11
CA VAL A 120 15.03 -1.05 3.08
C VAL A 120 15.69 0.02 2.22
N GLY A 121 16.42 0.95 2.85
CA GLY A 121 17.13 2.02 2.13
C GLY A 121 18.22 1.49 1.18
N ARG A 122 18.92 0.39 1.52
CA ARG A 122 19.90 -0.25 0.62
C ARG A 122 19.28 -0.80 -0.66
N TYR A 123 18.04 -1.24 -0.57
CA TYR A 123 17.27 -1.76 -1.71
C TYR A 123 16.38 -0.69 -2.37
N GLU A 124 16.58 0.58 -2.03
CA GLU A 124 15.81 1.72 -2.56
C GLU A 124 14.30 1.59 -2.36
N GLY A 125 13.90 0.90 -1.28
CA GLY A 125 12.52 0.84 -0.83
C GLY A 125 12.12 2.12 -0.11
N ASN A 126 10.87 2.50 -0.22
CA ASN A 126 10.28 3.65 0.45
C ASN A 126 9.44 3.20 1.63
N ILE A 127 9.81 3.58 2.85
CA ILE A 127 8.97 3.35 4.03
C ILE A 127 7.80 4.32 3.96
N ALA A 128 6.62 3.78 3.69
CA ALA A 128 5.39 4.56 3.59
C ALA A 128 4.81 4.90 4.96
N GLN A 129 4.87 3.94 5.90
CA GLN A 129 4.26 4.13 7.21
C GLN A 129 4.86 3.18 8.25
N TYR A 130 4.96 3.67 9.49
CA TYR A 130 5.18 2.87 10.69
C TYR A 130 3.82 2.65 11.37
N LEU A 131 3.46 1.39 11.62
CA LEU A 131 2.17 0.97 12.15
C LEU A 131 2.36 0.29 13.53
N GLY A 132 2.78 1.08 14.50
CA GLY A 132 3.22 0.53 15.78
C GLY A 132 4.56 -0.16 15.64
N ASP A 133 4.61 -1.47 15.79
CA ASP A 133 5.76 -2.34 15.52
C ASP A 133 5.82 -2.80 14.04
N GLY A 134 4.74 -2.61 13.28
CA GLY A 134 4.68 -2.93 11.86
C GLY A 134 5.26 -1.84 10.96
N ILE A 135 5.75 -2.24 9.80
CA ILE A 135 6.31 -1.35 8.78
C ILE A 135 5.71 -1.66 7.41
N LEU A 136 5.21 -0.62 6.76
CA LEU A 136 4.73 -0.67 5.38
C LEU A 136 5.77 -0.06 4.45
N VAL A 137 6.19 -0.82 3.45
CA VAL A 137 7.22 -0.43 2.48
C VAL A 137 6.70 -0.56 1.06
N TYR A 138 7.02 0.42 0.22
CA TYR A 138 6.77 0.40 -1.22
C TYR A 138 8.08 0.30 -1.98
N PHE A 139 8.15 -0.61 -2.95
CA PHE A 139 9.16 -0.67 -3.99
C PHE A 139 8.49 -0.32 -5.32
N GLY A 140 9.13 0.59 -6.09
CA GLY A 140 8.54 1.20 -7.28
C GLY A 140 7.97 2.59 -7.05
N TYR A 141 8.20 3.19 -5.88
CA TYR A 141 7.82 4.55 -5.53
C TYR A 141 8.84 5.18 -4.58
N PRO A 142 9.22 6.46 -4.75
CA PRO A 142 8.82 7.36 -5.84
C PRO A 142 9.43 6.98 -7.19
N LEU A 143 10.55 6.28 -7.21
CA LEU A 143 11.23 5.79 -8.40
C LEU A 143 10.92 4.31 -8.64
N ALA A 144 10.59 3.94 -9.87
CA ALA A 144 10.35 2.56 -10.27
C ALA A 144 11.62 1.97 -10.91
N HIS A 145 11.88 0.69 -10.58
CA HIS A 145 12.97 -0.10 -11.16
C HIS A 145 12.40 -1.40 -11.75
N ASP A 146 13.07 -1.95 -12.73
CA ASP A 146 12.66 -3.20 -13.37
C ASP A 146 12.73 -4.40 -12.42
N ASP A 147 13.53 -4.29 -11.35
CA ASP A 147 13.81 -5.31 -10.35
C ASP A 147 13.16 -5.05 -8.98
N ASP A 148 12.13 -4.20 -8.90
CA ASP A 148 11.49 -3.83 -7.63
C ASP A 148 11.00 -5.03 -6.82
N ALA A 149 10.47 -6.07 -7.49
CA ALA A 149 10.04 -7.30 -6.82
C ALA A 149 11.23 -8.08 -6.23
N GLU A 150 12.36 -8.14 -6.94
CA GLU A 150 13.58 -8.77 -6.45
C GLU A 150 14.15 -8.00 -5.25
N ARG A 151 14.21 -6.68 -5.34
CA ARG A 151 14.65 -5.78 -4.25
C ARG A 151 13.83 -5.98 -2.99
N ALA A 152 12.51 -6.06 -3.12
CA ALA A 152 11.61 -6.32 -2.01
C ALA A 152 11.88 -7.67 -1.33
N VAL A 153 12.03 -8.74 -2.11
CA VAL A 153 12.30 -10.07 -1.58
C VAL A 153 13.67 -10.15 -0.91
N ARG A 154 14.70 -9.54 -1.51
CA ARG A 154 16.04 -9.45 -0.92
C ARG A 154 16.03 -8.66 0.39
N ALA A 155 15.34 -7.51 0.41
CA ALA A 155 15.19 -6.68 1.60
C ALA A 155 14.50 -7.47 2.73
N GLY A 156 13.38 -8.14 2.44
CA GLY A 156 12.66 -8.94 3.44
C GLY A 156 13.54 -10.04 4.06
N ARG A 157 14.32 -10.73 3.26
CA ARG A 157 15.25 -11.74 3.75
C ARG A 157 16.39 -11.14 4.57
N GLU A 158 16.94 -10.03 4.12
CA GLU A 158 18.03 -9.35 4.82
C GLU A 158 17.58 -8.76 6.15
N ILE A 159 16.32 -8.28 6.26
CA ILE A 159 15.73 -7.85 7.52
C ILE A 159 15.79 -8.98 8.55
N ILE A 160 15.31 -10.19 8.18
CA ILE A 160 15.33 -11.36 9.06
C ILE A 160 16.76 -11.68 9.53
N THR A 161 17.72 -11.65 8.60
CA THR A 161 19.13 -11.92 8.95
C THR A 161 19.71 -10.85 9.86
N ALA A 162 19.41 -9.58 9.61
CA ALA A 162 19.93 -8.45 10.39
C ALA A 162 19.37 -8.38 11.82
N LEU A 163 18.26 -9.05 12.10
CA LEU A 163 17.71 -9.14 13.45
C LEU A 163 18.52 -10.03 14.38
N SER A 164 19.41 -10.89 13.86
CA SER A 164 20.29 -11.71 14.69
C SER A 164 21.14 -10.88 15.66
N GLU A 165 21.65 -9.72 15.20
CA GLU A 165 22.44 -8.80 16.04
C GLU A 165 21.61 -8.19 17.18
N ILE A 166 20.32 -7.91 16.94
CA ILE A 166 19.39 -7.43 17.96
C ILE A 166 19.10 -8.56 18.94
N ASN A 167 18.84 -9.76 18.42
CA ASN A 167 18.50 -10.94 19.22
C ASN A 167 19.65 -11.36 20.13
N GLU A 168 20.90 -11.27 19.71
CA GLU A 168 22.07 -11.56 20.57
C GLU A 168 22.08 -10.65 21.81
N LYS A 169 21.74 -9.38 21.64
CA LYS A 169 21.66 -8.44 22.78
C LYS A 169 20.44 -8.73 23.66
N LEU A 170 19.28 -8.95 23.05
CA LEU A 170 18.05 -9.21 23.78
C LEU A 170 18.13 -10.52 24.58
N GLU A 171 18.71 -11.56 24.02
CA GLU A 171 18.91 -12.83 24.70
C GLU A 171 19.84 -12.65 25.91
N LYS A 172 20.95 -11.92 25.72
CA LYS A 172 21.91 -11.67 26.78
C LYS A 172 21.37 -10.82 27.91
N ASP A 173 20.63 -9.75 27.57
CA ASP A 173 20.25 -8.72 28.55
C ASP A 173 18.90 -9.04 29.19
N TYR A 174 17.98 -9.72 28.45
CA TYR A 174 16.60 -9.93 28.88
C TYR A 174 16.10 -11.38 28.72
N GLY A 175 16.92 -12.32 28.21
CA GLY A 175 16.54 -13.72 28.01
C GLY A 175 15.39 -13.90 27.01
N THR A 176 15.26 -13.00 26.03
CA THR A 176 14.20 -13.03 25.03
C THR A 176 14.73 -12.71 23.63
N THR A 177 13.97 -13.09 22.61
CA THR A 177 14.27 -12.79 21.21
C THR A 177 13.03 -12.26 20.52
N ILE A 178 13.20 -11.56 19.41
CA ILE A 178 12.13 -11.16 18.51
C ILE A 178 12.22 -11.92 17.21
N ALA A 179 11.08 -12.25 16.64
CA ALA A 179 10.93 -12.77 15.28
C ALA A 179 10.06 -11.82 14.48
N VAL A 180 10.15 -11.86 13.15
CA VAL A 180 9.32 -11.01 12.27
C VAL A 180 8.58 -11.86 11.23
N ARG A 181 7.47 -11.33 10.75
CA ARG A 181 6.77 -11.84 9.58
C ARG A 181 6.92 -10.86 8.44
N VAL A 182 7.12 -11.36 7.24
CA VAL A 182 7.22 -10.53 6.04
C VAL A 182 6.25 -11.03 4.98
N GLY A 183 5.33 -10.17 4.56
CA GLY A 183 4.38 -10.44 3.48
C GLY A 183 4.63 -9.52 2.29
N ILE A 184 4.78 -10.07 1.07
CA ILE A 184 5.07 -9.29 -0.14
C ILE A 184 4.07 -9.62 -1.24
N HIS A 185 3.48 -8.59 -1.82
CA HIS A 185 2.61 -8.71 -2.98
C HIS A 185 2.87 -7.60 -3.99
N THR A 186 2.82 -7.94 -5.28
CA THR A 186 2.98 -7.00 -6.39
C THR A 186 1.68 -6.85 -7.16
N GLY A 187 1.27 -5.62 -7.40
CA GLY A 187 0.05 -5.35 -8.13
C GLY A 187 -0.23 -3.87 -8.34
N PRO A 188 -1.34 -3.54 -9.02
CA PRO A 188 -1.72 -2.15 -9.30
C PRO A 188 -2.23 -1.47 -8.03
N VAL A 189 -1.81 -0.20 -7.86
CA VAL A 189 -2.25 0.72 -6.81
C VAL A 189 -2.52 2.09 -7.39
N VAL A 190 -3.30 2.89 -6.68
CA VAL A 190 -3.39 4.33 -6.91
C VAL A 190 -2.61 5.00 -5.79
N VAL A 191 -1.50 5.65 -6.15
CA VAL A 191 -0.67 6.40 -5.21
C VAL A 191 -1.13 7.85 -5.21
N GLY A 192 -1.39 8.39 -4.04
CA GLY A 192 -1.80 9.77 -3.88
C GLY A 192 -1.35 10.31 -2.52
N SER A 193 -1.18 11.63 -2.45
CA SER A 193 -0.91 12.30 -1.18
C SER A 193 -2.22 12.57 -0.47
N VAL A 194 -2.38 12.04 0.72
CA VAL A 194 -3.55 12.27 1.59
C VAL A 194 -3.09 13.03 2.83
N GLY A 195 -3.81 14.08 3.19
CA GLY A 195 -3.52 14.86 4.39
C GLY A 195 -3.90 16.33 4.25
N HIS A 196 -4.07 17.01 5.39
CA HIS A 196 -4.37 18.43 5.49
C HIS A 196 -3.26 19.14 6.27
N GLY A 197 -2.92 20.36 5.86
CA GLY A 197 -1.85 21.14 6.52
C GLY A 197 -0.46 20.59 6.23
N GLY A 198 0.49 20.67 7.12
CA GLY A 198 1.88 20.23 6.93
C GLY A 198 2.13 18.71 6.95
N HIS A 199 1.11 17.88 7.17
CA HIS A 199 1.22 16.42 7.19
C HIS A 199 0.61 15.81 5.94
N ARG A 200 1.46 15.44 4.99
CA ARG A 200 1.08 14.68 3.81
C ARG A 200 1.67 13.28 3.90
N GLU A 201 0.81 12.29 3.90
CA GLU A 201 1.21 10.89 3.80
C GLU A 201 0.97 10.40 2.38
N THR A 202 1.90 9.61 1.86
CA THR A 202 1.74 8.94 0.58
C THR A 202 1.03 7.61 0.82
N LEU A 203 -0.19 7.49 0.34
CA LEU A 203 -0.97 6.26 0.45
C LEU A 203 -1.09 5.58 -0.91
N ALA A 204 -0.80 4.28 -0.94
CA ALA A 204 -1.13 3.42 -2.06
C ALA A 204 -2.46 2.72 -1.78
N LEU A 205 -3.50 3.15 -2.49
CA LEU A 205 -4.84 2.60 -2.37
C LEU A 205 -5.05 1.47 -3.38
N GLY A 206 -5.58 0.35 -2.92
CA GLY A 206 -5.89 -0.80 -3.78
C GLY A 206 -5.90 -2.13 -3.02
N SER A 207 -6.27 -3.20 -3.72
CA SER A 207 -6.24 -4.56 -3.17
C SER A 207 -4.82 -5.05 -2.86
N THR A 208 -3.82 -4.51 -3.56
CA THR A 208 -2.40 -4.87 -3.44
C THR A 208 -1.88 -4.70 -2.01
N THR A 209 -2.11 -3.55 -1.39
CA THR A 209 -1.72 -3.28 0.00
C THR A 209 -2.41 -4.24 0.96
N ASN A 210 -3.72 -4.46 0.77
CA ASN A 210 -4.49 -5.38 1.61
C ASN A 210 -4.04 -6.84 1.48
N ILE A 211 -3.64 -7.28 0.29
CA ILE A 211 -3.13 -8.64 0.09
C ILE A 211 -1.79 -8.79 0.78
N ALA A 212 -0.86 -7.83 0.63
CA ALA A 212 0.44 -7.87 1.27
C ALA A 212 0.32 -7.94 2.81
N ALA A 213 -0.56 -7.13 3.41
CA ALA A 213 -0.85 -7.19 4.86
C ALA A 213 -1.39 -8.55 5.32
N ARG A 214 -2.22 -9.20 4.49
CA ARG A 214 -2.76 -10.52 4.84
C ARG A 214 -1.74 -11.64 4.67
N LEU A 215 -0.83 -11.51 3.72
CA LEU A 215 0.29 -12.44 3.58
C LEU A 215 1.19 -12.36 4.80
N GLU A 216 1.50 -11.15 5.27
CA GLU A 216 2.25 -10.96 6.51
C GLU A 216 1.54 -11.66 7.68
N GLY A 217 0.23 -11.39 7.89
CA GLY A 217 -0.52 -11.97 9.01
C GLY A 217 -0.64 -13.50 9.02
N VAL A 218 -0.41 -14.19 7.87
CA VAL A 218 -0.41 -15.66 7.78
C VAL A 218 0.99 -16.26 7.58
N ALA A 219 2.02 -15.42 7.44
CA ALA A 219 3.40 -15.87 7.35
C ALA A 219 3.85 -16.49 8.66
N GLU A 220 4.70 -17.52 8.59
CA GLU A 220 5.36 -18.05 9.77
C GLU A 220 6.46 -17.10 10.27
N PRO A 221 6.79 -17.15 11.57
CA PRO A 221 7.90 -16.36 12.11
C PRO A 221 9.19 -16.56 11.30
N ASP A 222 9.94 -15.48 11.12
CA ASP A 222 11.21 -15.43 10.39
C ASP A 222 11.13 -15.97 8.95
N THR A 223 9.96 -15.75 8.31
CA THR A 223 9.77 -16.11 6.90
C THR A 223 9.33 -14.92 6.04
N VAL A 224 9.70 -15.00 4.77
CA VAL A 224 9.20 -14.10 3.72
C VAL A 224 8.19 -14.87 2.89
N LEU A 225 6.93 -14.44 2.96
CA LEU A 225 5.82 -15.01 2.19
C LEU A 225 5.49 -14.10 1.01
N ILE A 226 5.51 -14.65 -0.19
CA ILE A 226 5.21 -13.91 -1.41
C ILE A 226 4.01 -14.50 -2.15
N SER A 227 3.28 -13.68 -2.87
CA SER A 227 2.22 -14.14 -3.79
C SER A 227 2.78 -14.71 -5.08
N GLU A 228 1.98 -15.50 -5.79
CA GLU A 228 2.31 -15.97 -7.15
C GLU A 228 2.63 -14.82 -8.11
N THR A 229 1.94 -13.68 -7.98
CA THR A 229 2.20 -12.50 -8.81
C THR A 229 3.62 -11.98 -8.61
N THR A 230 4.08 -11.90 -7.37
CA THR A 230 5.45 -11.52 -7.05
C THR A 230 6.45 -12.57 -7.51
N LEU A 231 6.14 -13.87 -7.31
CA LEU A 231 7.00 -14.97 -7.75
C LEU A 231 7.28 -14.92 -9.26
N ARG A 232 6.29 -14.59 -10.07
CA ARG A 232 6.44 -14.46 -11.53
C ARG A 232 7.42 -13.36 -11.97
N LEU A 233 7.64 -12.36 -11.12
CA LEU A 233 8.58 -11.27 -11.36
C LEU A 233 10.00 -11.56 -10.89
N VAL A 234 10.19 -12.65 -10.12
CA VAL A 234 11.50 -13.08 -9.63
C VAL A 234 11.84 -14.52 -10.06
N PRO A 235 11.66 -14.89 -11.34
CA PRO A 235 11.74 -16.25 -11.79
C PRO A 235 13.14 -16.82 -11.60
N GLY A 236 13.26 -17.94 -10.87
CA GLY A 236 14.53 -18.66 -10.68
C GLY A 236 15.57 -17.95 -9.81
N LEU A 237 15.28 -16.75 -9.27
CA LEU A 237 16.22 -16.01 -8.43
C LEU A 237 16.29 -16.57 -6.98
N PHE A 238 15.20 -17.20 -6.55
CA PHE A 238 15.08 -17.75 -5.21
C PHE A 238 14.56 -19.18 -5.27
N VAL A 239 14.97 -19.99 -4.31
CA VAL A 239 14.33 -21.26 -4.01
C VAL A 239 13.08 -20.94 -3.18
N THR A 240 11.93 -21.36 -3.68
CA THR A 240 10.63 -21.11 -3.06
C THR A 240 9.86 -22.39 -2.86
N GLU A 241 9.01 -22.42 -1.86
CA GLU A 241 8.14 -23.54 -1.53
C GLU A 241 6.70 -23.07 -1.48
N GLU A 242 5.81 -23.71 -2.24
CA GLU A 242 4.38 -23.41 -2.20
C GLU A 242 3.80 -23.86 -0.86
N VAL A 243 3.07 -22.97 -0.20
CA VAL A 243 2.45 -23.24 1.08
C VAL A 243 0.94 -23.05 1.00
N PRO A 244 0.16 -24.00 1.56
CA PRO A 244 -1.27 -23.80 1.68
C PRO A 244 -1.56 -22.71 2.71
N ILE A 245 -2.30 -21.68 2.30
CA ILE A 245 -2.79 -20.65 3.21
C ILE A 245 -4.33 -20.69 3.27
N PRO A 246 -4.92 -20.28 4.40
CA PRO A 246 -6.35 -20.13 4.48
C PRO A 246 -6.84 -19.07 3.47
N PRO A 247 -8.10 -19.15 3.02
CA PRO A 247 -8.67 -18.11 2.15
C PRO A 247 -8.52 -16.74 2.79
N LEU A 248 -7.89 -15.81 2.06
CA LEU A 248 -7.66 -14.47 2.56
C LEU A 248 -8.99 -13.69 2.60
N LYS A 249 -9.36 -13.18 3.76
CA LYS A 249 -10.64 -12.49 4.00
C LYS A 249 -10.82 -11.33 3.01
N GLY A 250 -11.91 -11.33 2.21
CA GLY A 250 -12.24 -10.28 1.23
C GLY A 250 -11.36 -10.28 -0.03
N VAL A 251 -10.69 -11.39 -0.34
CA VAL A 251 -10.06 -11.66 -1.63
C VAL A 251 -10.95 -12.65 -2.36
N ALA A 252 -11.47 -12.27 -3.53
CA ALA A 252 -12.48 -13.04 -4.24
C ALA A 252 -11.94 -14.36 -4.84
N ALA A 253 -10.65 -14.39 -5.20
CA ALA A 253 -10.00 -15.57 -5.78
C ALA A 253 -8.89 -16.09 -4.83
N PRO A 254 -8.72 -17.43 -4.72
CA PRO A 254 -7.61 -17.98 -3.96
C PRO A 254 -6.28 -17.54 -4.58
N ILE A 255 -5.36 -17.07 -3.72
CA ILE A 255 -4.02 -16.68 -4.13
C ILE A 255 -3.06 -17.78 -3.71
N ARG A 256 -2.25 -18.28 -4.65
CA ARG A 256 -1.14 -19.17 -4.33
C ARG A 256 -0.01 -18.37 -3.72
N CYS A 257 0.60 -18.92 -2.67
CA CYS A 257 1.63 -18.25 -1.89
C CYS A 257 2.84 -19.14 -1.71
N TYR A 258 3.99 -18.50 -1.58
CA TYR A 258 5.29 -19.18 -1.58
C TYR A 258 6.17 -18.58 -0.50
N VAL A 259 6.75 -19.46 0.31
CA VAL A 259 7.82 -19.09 1.24
C VAL A 259 9.14 -19.02 0.48
N VAL A 260 9.87 -17.93 0.67
CA VAL A 260 11.20 -17.75 0.10
C VAL A 260 12.25 -18.36 1.03
N ARG A 261 12.94 -19.41 0.56
CA ARG A 261 13.94 -20.12 1.38
C ARG A 261 15.31 -19.46 1.33
N HIS A 262 15.93 -19.41 0.15
CA HIS A 262 17.24 -18.81 -0.06
C HIS A 262 17.42 -18.39 -1.52
N PRO A 263 18.40 -17.51 -1.83
CA PRO A 263 18.79 -17.26 -3.21
C PRO A 263 19.19 -18.55 -3.91
N SER A 264 18.80 -18.71 -5.17
CA SER A 264 19.08 -19.94 -5.94
C SER A 264 20.56 -20.13 -6.31
N GLY A 265 21.40 -19.13 -6.06
CA GLY A 265 22.81 -19.11 -6.50
C GLY A 265 22.96 -18.87 -8.01
N MET A 266 21.87 -18.92 -8.76
CA MET A 266 21.85 -18.49 -10.15
C MET A 266 21.74 -16.97 -10.14
N GLY A 267 22.80 -16.30 -10.61
CA GLY A 267 22.73 -14.85 -10.89
C GLY A 267 21.61 -14.56 -11.90
N PRO A 268 21.34 -13.28 -12.21
CA PRO A 268 20.30 -12.89 -13.18
C PRO A 268 20.67 -13.39 -14.59
N ARG A 269 20.68 -14.70 -14.75
CA ARG A 269 20.76 -15.33 -16.04
C ARG A 269 19.34 -15.41 -16.56
N LEU A 270 19.14 -14.91 -17.75
CA LEU A 270 18.05 -15.22 -18.67
C LEU A 270 17.85 -16.75 -18.86
N THR A 271 18.02 -17.56 -17.80
CA THR A 271 17.89 -19.00 -17.86
C THR A 271 16.50 -19.38 -17.45
N HIS A 272 15.68 -19.22 -18.32
CA HIS A 272 14.45 -19.69 -18.01
C HIS A 272 13.85 -20.51 -18.97
N THR A 273 13.30 -21.43 -18.61
CA THR A 273 12.17 -22.29 -19.08
C THR A 273 10.94 -21.54 -19.70
N VAL A 274 11.11 -20.32 -20.08
CA VAL A 274 10.40 -19.80 -21.24
C VAL A 274 10.90 -20.62 -22.43
N ARG A 275 10.07 -21.53 -22.98
CA ARG A 275 10.34 -22.15 -24.28
C ARG A 275 10.77 -21.03 -25.22
N ARG A 276 12.08 -20.95 -25.48
CA ARG A 276 12.61 -20.00 -26.43
C ARG A 276 12.00 -20.40 -27.76
N THR A 277 11.08 -19.60 -28.25
CA THR A 277 10.70 -19.69 -29.67
C THR A 277 11.97 -19.40 -30.45
N PRO A 278 12.36 -20.26 -31.40
CA PRO A 278 13.51 -19.99 -32.26
C PRO A 278 13.31 -18.64 -32.93
N LEU A 279 14.35 -17.83 -32.97
CA LEU A 279 14.37 -16.59 -33.74
C LEU A 279 14.23 -16.99 -35.23
N VAL A 280 13.04 -16.81 -35.76
CA VAL A 280 12.76 -17.11 -37.17
C VAL A 280 12.87 -15.81 -37.97
N GLY A 281 13.66 -15.82 -39.03
CA GLY A 281 13.78 -14.71 -40.00
C GLY A 281 14.69 -13.55 -39.50
N ARG A 282 15.58 -13.81 -38.56
CA ARG A 282 16.58 -12.84 -38.04
C ARG A 282 18.00 -13.39 -38.06
N GLU A 283 18.30 -14.32 -38.93
CA GLU A 283 19.59 -15.02 -39.00
C GLU A 283 20.73 -14.07 -39.33
N LEU A 284 20.48 -13.05 -40.20
CA LEU A 284 21.46 -12.05 -40.55
C LEU A 284 21.84 -11.13 -39.37
N GLU A 285 20.86 -10.66 -38.59
CA GLU A 285 21.11 -9.80 -37.43
C GLU A 285 21.83 -10.56 -36.32
N VAL A 286 21.46 -11.83 -36.10
CA VAL A 286 22.16 -12.70 -35.15
C VAL A 286 23.61 -12.95 -35.59
N GLY A 287 23.86 -13.23 -36.89
CA GLY A 287 25.20 -13.35 -37.44
C GLY A 287 26.05 -12.11 -37.22
N LEU A 288 25.51 -10.92 -37.54
CA LEU A 288 26.18 -9.65 -37.31
C LEU A 288 26.48 -9.36 -35.80
N CYS A 289 25.62 -9.81 -34.92
CA CYS A 289 25.86 -9.70 -33.47
C CYS A 289 26.98 -10.63 -33.00
N LEU A 290 27.02 -11.87 -33.52
CA LEU A 290 28.05 -12.84 -33.19
C LEU A 290 29.43 -12.42 -33.73
N ASP A 291 29.51 -11.94 -34.97
CA ASP A 291 30.75 -11.47 -35.59
C ASP A 291 31.38 -10.25 -34.89
N ARG A 292 30.56 -9.48 -34.14
CA ARG A 292 31.05 -8.34 -33.35
C ARG A 292 31.43 -8.69 -31.92
N TRP A 293 31.05 -9.88 -31.46
CA TRP A 293 31.31 -10.32 -30.09
C TRP A 293 32.64 -11.11 -29.98
N GLU A 294 33.15 -11.63 -31.09
CA GLU A 294 34.52 -12.19 -31.18
C GLU A 294 35.57 -11.08 -31.38
#